data_d8e070bae8deb2308ef1d5d8f44363a3
#
_entry.id   d8e070bae8deb2308ef1d5d8f44363a3
#
_cell.length_a   1.000
_cell.length_b   1.000
_cell.length_c   1.000
_cell.angle_alpha   90.00
_cell.angle_beta   90.00
_cell.angle_gamma   90.00
#
_symmetry.space_group_name_H-M   'P 1'
#
loop_
_entity.id
_entity.type
_entity.pdbx_description
1 polymer ?
#
loop_
_entity_poly.entity_id
_entity_poly.type
_entity_poly.pdbx_seq_one_letter_code
_entity_poly.pdbx_strand_id
1 'polypeptide(L)'
;IPAALKEERWPLLHQDGTTPLGHVPEMPLTLLQKRWLKAISLDPRIRLFGEPFPQLEGIEPLFTQEDYRIFDRYADGDPIEDPSYVERFQLILQALREQSPLSFEVATRRGGVARFSAMPRMLEYSEKDDKFRLYTVGCRYGKVVNLANIRRCSLWTGERMKLAKESIKGPD
;
A
#
# COMPACT_ATOMS: atom_id res chain seq x y z
N ILE A 1 -34.08 15.98 -4.23
CA ILE A 1 -33.76 16.35 -2.83
C ILE A 1 -34.68 17.44 -2.24
N PRO A 2 -35.44 18.23 -2.94
CA PRO A 2 -35.95 19.44 -2.33
C PRO A 2 -37.21 19.33 -1.46
N ALA A 3 -38.07 18.34 -1.65
CA ALA A 3 -39.33 18.28 -0.93
C ALA A 3 -39.20 17.75 0.51
N ALA A 4 -38.38 16.72 0.71
CA ALA A 4 -38.20 16.11 2.02
C ALA A 4 -37.42 17.01 3.03
N LEU A 5 -36.54 17.88 2.55
CA LEU A 5 -35.79 18.82 3.39
C LEU A 5 -36.65 20.02 3.83
N LYS A 6 -37.69 20.36 3.07
CA LYS A 6 -38.60 21.47 3.40
C LYS A 6 -39.56 21.19 4.56
N GLU A 7 -39.73 19.93 4.95
CA GLU A 7 -40.69 19.54 5.96
C GLU A 7 -40.13 19.41 7.38
N GLU A 8 -38.84 19.84 7.61
CA GLU A 8 -38.16 19.75 8.93
C GLU A 8 -38.25 18.37 9.64
N ARG A 9 -38.41 17.31 8.85
CA ARG A 9 -38.49 15.94 9.40
C ARG A 9 -37.16 15.38 9.88
N TRP A 10 -36.09 16.09 9.60
CA TRP A 10 -34.71 15.62 9.85
C TRP A 10 -34.01 16.58 10.82
N PRO A 11 -34.02 16.29 12.14
CA PRO A 11 -33.45 17.22 13.14
C PRO A 11 -31.94 17.45 13.02
N LEU A 12 -31.24 16.58 12.27
CA LEU A 12 -29.79 16.68 12.04
C LEU A 12 -29.43 17.21 10.65
N LEU A 13 -30.40 17.71 9.88
CA LEU A 13 -30.15 18.25 8.56
C LEU A 13 -30.99 19.52 8.36
N HIS A 14 -30.32 20.65 8.14
CA HIS A 14 -30.96 21.92 7.86
C HIS A 14 -31.49 22.00 6.41
N GLN A 15 -32.40 22.94 6.15
CA GLN A 15 -32.99 23.12 4.81
C GLN A 15 -31.95 23.51 3.74
N ASP A 16 -30.85 24.12 4.14
CA ASP A 16 -29.72 24.51 3.28
C ASP A 16 -28.74 23.34 3.00
N GLY A 17 -29.01 22.16 3.58
CA GLY A 17 -28.16 20.97 3.43
C GLY A 17 -27.00 20.91 4.43
N THR A 18 -26.93 21.85 5.38
CA THR A 18 -25.94 21.81 6.44
C THR A 18 -26.40 20.96 7.63
N THR A 19 -25.49 20.58 8.52
CA THR A 19 -25.77 19.79 9.72
C THR A 19 -25.20 20.52 10.95
N PRO A 20 -25.87 20.46 12.13
CA PRO A 20 -25.31 20.99 13.37
C PRO A 20 -24.13 20.15 13.90
N LEU A 21 -23.83 19.00 13.28
CA LEU A 21 -22.72 18.16 13.71
C LEU A 21 -21.39 18.87 13.34
N GLY A 22 -20.59 19.19 14.35
CA GLY A 22 -19.29 19.85 14.18
C GLY A 22 -18.19 18.98 13.62
N HIS A 23 -18.43 17.65 13.52
CA HIS A 23 -17.50 16.67 12.97
C HIS A 23 -18.28 15.48 12.41
N VAL A 24 -17.62 14.72 11.53
CA VAL A 24 -18.20 13.48 11.02
C VAL A 24 -18.39 12.50 12.17
N PRO A 25 -19.60 11.92 12.37
CA PRO A 25 -19.83 10.94 13.44
C PRO A 25 -18.87 9.76 13.27
N GLU A 26 -18.12 9.46 14.32
CA GLU A 26 -17.33 8.23 14.35
C GLU A 26 -18.27 7.05 14.62
N MET A 27 -18.43 6.19 13.62
CA MET A 27 -19.16 4.94 13.80
C MET A 27 -18.18 3.87 14.32
N PRO A 28 -18.40 3.31 15.51
CA PRO A 28 -17.57 2.23 16.00
C PRO A 28 -17.71 1.01 15.09
N LEU A 29 -16.60 0.32 14.84
CA LEU A 29 -16.62 -0.91 14.07
C LEU A 29 -17.52 -1.96 14.73
N THR A 30 -18.36 -2.60 13.95
CA THR A 30 -19.16 -3.74 14.40
C THR A 30 -18.24 -4.93 14.77
N LEU A 31 -18.72 -5.86 15.55
CA LEU A 31 -17.95 -7.08 15.90
C LEU A 31 -17.52 -7.84 14.64
N LEU A 32 -18.40 -7.95 13.65
CA LEU A 32 -18.09 -8.62 12.38
C LEU A 32 -16.93 -7.92 11.65
N GLN A 33 -16.94 -6.60 11.55
CA GLN A 33 -15.84 -5.83 10.95
C GLN A 33 -14.53 -6.01 11.71
N LYS A 34 -14.57 -6.02 13.05
CA LYS A 34 -13.40 -6.27 13.89
C LYS A 34 -12.83 -7.68 13.64
N ARG A 35 -13.67 -8.69 13.56
CA ARG A 35 -13.26 -10.07 13.26
C ARG A 35 -12.65 -10.20 11.86
N TRP A 36 -13.21 -9.49 10.87
CA TRP A 36 -12.65 -9.39 9.52
C TRP A 36 -11.25 -8.75 9.53
N LEU A 37 -11.12 -7.58 10.16
CA LEU A 37 -9.83 -6.89 10.28
C LEU A 37 -8.80 -7.75 11.01
N LYS A 38 -9.23 -8.51 12.04
CA LYS A 38 -8.36 -9.44 12.74
C LYS A 38 -7.86 -10.55 11.82
N ALA A 39 -8.73 -11.14 11.00
CA ALA A 39 -8.34 -12.16 10.04
C ALA A 39 -7.34 -11.61 9.01
N ILE A 40 -7.58 -10.41 8.47
CA ILE A 40 -6.65 -9.73 7.56
C ILE A 40 -5.31 -9.47 8.22
N SER A 41 -5.29 -9.03 9.50
CA SER A 41 -4.05 -8.72 10.23
C SER A 41 -3.17 -9.94 10.51
N LEU A 42 -3.70 -11.16 10.35
CA LEU A 42 -2.91 -12.40 10.45
C LEU A 42 -2.07 -12.67 9.21
N ASP A 43 -2.34 -12.00 8.08
CA ASP A 43 -1.52 -12.11 6.89
C ASP A 43 -0.15 -11.42 7.15
N PRO A 44 0.97 -12.16 7.04
CA PRO A 44 2.29 -11.60 7.33
C PRO A 44 2.65 -10.41 6.43
N ARG A 45 2.05 -10.29 5.24
CA ARG A 45 2.27 -9.15 4.32
C ARG A 45 1.70 -7.84 4.86
N ILE A 46 0.67 -7.89 5.70
CA ILE A 46 0.07 -6.69 6.30
C ILE A 46 1.06 -5.95 7.21
N ARG A 47 1.98 -6.68 7.85
CA ARG A 47 3.03 -6.09 8.70
C ARG A 47 3.99 -5.17 7.92
N LEU A 48 4.12 -5.38 6.61
CA LEU A 48 4.93 -4.50 5.76
C LEU A 48 4.38 -3.07 5.71
N PHE A 49 3.07 -2.88 5.90
CA PHE A 49 2.40 -1.58 5.84
C PHE A 49 2.37 -0.83 7.18
N GLY A 50 2.87 -1.43 8.25
CA GLY A 50 2.95 -0.87 9.60
C GLY A 50 2.33 -1.79 10.66
N GLU A 51 2.25 -1.29 11.89
CA GLU A 51 1.70 -2.05 13.00
C GLU A 51 0.23 -2.43 12.77
N PRO A 52 -0.15 -3.67 13.09
CA PRO A 52 -1.53 -4.10 13.01
C PRO A 52 -2.40 -3.31 14.01
N PHE A 53 -3.66 -3.22 13.70
CA PHE A 53 -4.67 -2.45 14.43
C PHE A 53 -4.68 -2.76 15.95
N PRO A 54 -4.27 -1.84 16.84
CA PRO A 54 -4.20 -2.10 18.27
C PRO A 54 -5.58 -2.37 18.90
N GLN A 55 -6.65 -1.93 18.26
CA GLN A 55 -8.04 -2.07 18.74
C GLN A 55 -8.60 -3.49 18.56
N LEU A 56 -7.83 -4.44 18.03
CA LEU A 56 -8.25 -5.81 17.78
C LEU A 56 -7.71 -6.82 18.80
N GLU A 57 -7.19 -6.35 19.91
CA GLU A 57 -6.76 -7.20 21.01
C GLU A 57 -7.98 -7.95 21.61
N GLY A 58 -7.84 -9.25 21.84
CA GLY A 58 -8.94 -10.09 22.34
C GLY A 58 -10.07 -10.37 21.34
N ILE A 59 -9.98 -9.88 20.10
CA ILE A 59 -10.95 -10.20 19.04
C ILE A 59 -10.54 -11.51 18.35
N GLU A 60 -11.46 -12.47 18.34
CA GLU A 60 -11.32 -13.70 17.58
C GLU A 60 -11.42 -13.41 16.07
N PRO A 61 -10.49 -13.90 15.21
CA PRO A 61 -10.55 -13.68 13.77
C PRO A 61 -11.78 -14.36 13.16
N LEU A 62 -12.25 -13.87 12.01
CA LEU A 62 -13.35 -14.49 11.27
C LEU A 62 -12.93 -15.84 10.67
N PHE A 63 -11.69 -15.93 10.23
CA PHE A 63 -11.03 -17.13 9.73
C PHE A 63 -9.51 -17.02 9.97
N THR A 64 -8.82 -18.15 9.93
CA THR A 64 -7.37 -18.28 10.06
C THR A 64 -6.78 -18.91 8.80
N GLN A 65 -5.47 -18.97 8.69
CA GLN A 65 -4.80 -19.66 7.57
C GLN A 65 -5.02 -21.17 7.57
N GLU A 66 -5.47 -21.75 8.67
CA GLU A 66 -5.79 -23.18 8.78
C GLU A 66 -7.14 -23.52 8.14
N ASP A 67 -8.03 -22.53 7.99
CA ASP A 67 -9.38 -22.70 7.46
C ASP A 67 -9.41 -22.84 5.93
N TYR A 68 -8.30 -22.55 5.23
CA TYR A 68 -8.25 -22.61 3.77
C TYR A 68 -6.87 -23.03 3.25
N ARG A 69 -6.86 -23.59 2.04
CA ARG A 69 -5.65 -23.95 1.30
C ARG A 69 -5.48 -23.06 0.10
N ILE A 70 -4.29 -22.45 -0.04
CA ILE A 70 -3.92 -21.73 -1.26
C ILE A 70 -3.28 -22.73 -2.21
N PHE A 71 -3.93 -22.97 -3.37
CA PHE A 71 -3.33 -23.70 -4.48
C PHE A 71 -2.54 -22.72 -5.36
N ASP A 72 -1.50 -23.21 -6.02
CA ASP A 72 -0.65 -22.46 -6.95
C ASP A 72 0.20 -21.33 -6.33
N ARG A 73 0.54 -21.44 -5.04
CA ARG A 73 1.55 -20.58 -4.45
C ARG A 73 2.94 -21.07 -4.85
N TYR A 74 3.66 -20.27 -5.62
CA TYR A 74 5.07 -20.53 -5.89
C TYR A 74 5.89 -20.35 -4.62
N ALA A 75 6.87 -21.24 -4.40
CA ALA A 75 7.69 -21.25 -3.17
C ALA A 75 8.66 -20.04 -3.04
N ASP A 76 8.81 -19.25 -4.09
CA ASP A 76 9.81 -18.17 -4.20
C ASP A 76 9.20 -16.78 -3.98
N GLY A 77 8.33 -16.61 -3.01
CA GLY A 77 7.79 -15.30 -2.60
C GLY A 77 8.88 -14.31 -2.17
N ASP A 78 8.47 -13.06 -1.95
CA ASP A 78 9.37 -12.05 -1.41
C ASP A 78 9.77 -12.40 0.05
N PRO A 79 11.01 -12.06 0.49
CA PRO A 79 11.49 -12.34 1.85
C PRO A 79 10.89 -11.34 2.85
N ILE A 80 9.59 -11.41 3.07
CA ILE A 80 8.81 -10.44 3.88
C ILE A 80 9.17 -10.44 5.36
N GLU A 81 9.89 -11.47 5.84
CA GLU A 81 10.38 -11.56 7.22
C GLU A 81 11.81 -11.00 7.38
N ASP A 82 12.52 -10.73 6.26
CA ASP A 82 13.85 -10.11 6.31
C ASP A 82 13.73 -8.64 6.75
N PRO A 83 14.34 -8.24 7.88
CA PRO A 83 14.28 -6.87 8.37
C PRO A 83 14.75 -5.85 7.33
N SER A 84 15.76 -6.18 6.55
CA SER A 84 16.27 -5.28 5.51
C SER A 84 15.31 -5.13 4.34
N TYR A 85 14.50 -6.14 4.05
CA TYR A 85 13.41 -6.04 3.08
C TYR A 85 12.29 -5.15 3.62
N VAL A 86 11.90 -5.33 4.88
CA VAL A 86 10.86 -4.53 5.55
C VAL A 86 11.24 -3.05 5.58
N GLU A 87 12.47 -2.72 5.97
CA GLU A 87 12.98 -1.34 5.98
C GLU A 87 12.90 -0.70 4.58
N ARG A 88 13.34 -1.42 3.55
CA ARG A 88 13.25 -0.95 2.15
C ARG A 88 11.81 -0.75 1.70
N PHE A 89 10.93 -1.68 2.07
CA PHE A 89 9.51 -1.58 1.76
C PHE A 89 8.87 -0.34 2.38
N GLN A 90 9.13 -0.10 3.67
CA GLN A 90 8.61 1.07 4.39
C GLN A 90 9.15 2.39 3.83
N LEU A 91 10.44 2.44 3.48
CA LEU A 91 11.02 3.61 2.82
C LEU A 91 10.34 3.90 1.47
N ILE A 92 10.06 2.86 0.69
CA ILE A 92 9.35 3.00 -0.58
C ILE A 92 7.91 3.48 -0.37
N LEU A 93 7.21 2.96 0.64
CA LEU A 93 5.86 3.45 1.00
C LEU A 93 5.87 4.92 1.40
N GLN A 94 6.84 5.33 2.20
CA GLN A 94 7.00 6.74 2.59
C GLN A 94 7.24 7.60 1.35
N ALA A 95 8.17 7.20 0.48
CA ALA A 95 8.48 7.94 -0.74
C ALA A 95 7.29 8.02 -1.72
N LEU A 96 6.44 6.98 -1.78
CA LEU A 96 5.19 7.01 -2.55
C LEU A 96 4.20 8.04 -2.00
N ARG A 97 4.04 8.12 -0.67
CA ARG A 97 3.15 9.08 0.00
C ARG A 97 3.64 10.52 -0.16
N GLU A 98 4.94 10.73 -0.01
CA GLU A 98 5.58 12.05 -0.06
C GLU A 98 5.93 12.49 -1.50
N GLN A 99 5.72 11.61 -2.49
CA GLN A 99 6.15 11.81 -3.87
C GLN A 99 7.63 12.19 -3.98
N SER A 100 8.46 11.49 -3.21
CA SER A 100 9.91 11.74 -3.11
C SER A 100 10.69 10.78 -4.00
N PRO A 101 11.70 11.26 -4.76
CA PRO A 101 12.54 10.41 -5.58
C PRO A 101 13.47 9.54 -4.73
N LEU A 102 13.76 8.36 -5.23
CA LEU A 102 14.63 7.37 -4.60
C LEU A 102 15.84 7.04 -5.47
N SER A 103 16.95 6.71 -4.82
CA SER A 103 18.11 6.06 -5.43
C SER A 103 18.06 4.57 -5.16
N PHE A 104 18.31 3.77 -6.20
CA PHE A 104 18.23 2.32 -6.15
C PHE A 104 19.55 1.65 -6.56
N GLU A 105 19.89 0.59 -5.85
CA GLU A 105 20.85 -0.44 -6.29
C GLU A 105 20.08 -1.75 -6.47
N VAL A 106 19.97 -2.23 -7.70
CA VAL A 106 19.15 -3.40 -8.05
C VAL A 106 20.03 -4.50 -8.63
N ALA A 107 19.85 -5.73 -8.13
CA ALA A 107 20.49 -6.90 -8.72
C ALA A 107 19.96 -7.14 -10.13
N THR A 108 20.86 -7.38 -11.09
CA THR A 108 20.50 -7.70 -12.47
C THR A 108 20.52 -9.22 -12.68
N ARG A 109 19.74 -9.70 -13.64
CA ARG A 109 19.71 -11.14 -14.01
C ARG A 109 21.08 -11.70 -14.41
N ARG A 110 22.04 -10.85 -14.82
CA ARG A 110 23.39 -11.23 -15.22
C ARG A 110 24.39 -11.20 -14.06
N GLY A 111 23.93 -11.12 -12.81
CA GLY A 111 24.77 -11.09 -11.62
C GLY A 111 25.39 -9.72 -11.28
N GLY A 112 25.16 -8.70 -12.09
CA GLY A 112 25.62 -7.33 -11.84
C GLY A 112 24.68 -6.52 -10.93
N VAL A 113 25.02 -5.24 -10.74
CA VAL A 113 24.22 -4.26 -10.01
C VAL A 113 23.93 -3.08 -10.93
N ALA A 114 22.68 -2.75 -11.10
CA ALA A 114 22.25 -1.51 -11.75
C ALA A 114 21.99 -0.44 -10.67
N ARG A 115 22.49 0.79 -10.93
CA ARG A 115 22.26 1.97 -10.09
C ARG A 115 21.50 3.00 -10.87
N PHE A 116 20.42 3.49 -10.30
CA PHE A 116 19.62 4.55 -10.92
C PHE A 116 18.79 5.28 -9.87
N SER A 117 18.30 6.46 -10.24
CA SER A 117 17.36 7.22 -9.44
C SER A 117 16.06 7.38 -10.20
N ALA A 118 14.94 7.23 -9.51
CA ALA A 118 13.62 7.30 -10.11
C ALA A 118 12.57 7.76 -9.09
N MET A 119 11.45 8.28 -9.60
CA MET A 119 10.27 8.58 -8.82
C MET A 119 9.43 7.31 -8.68
N PRO A 120 9.15 6.82 -7.46
CA PRO A 120 8.21 5.74 -7.23
C PRO A 120 6.80 6.20 -7.61
N ARG A 121 6.04 5.37 -8.31
CA ARG A 121 4.70 5.74 -8.78
C ARG A 121 3.61 4.87 -8.20
N MET A 122 3.81 3.56 -8.19
CA MET A 122 2.82 2.60 -7.74
C MET A 122 3.50 1.32 -7.27
N LEU A 123 2.98 0.75 -6.22
CA LEU A 123 3.34 -0.58 -5.74
C LEU A 123 2.26 -1.58 -6.19
N GLU A 124 2.67 -2.65 -6.83
CA GLU A 124 1.82 -3.75 -7.26
C GLU A 124 2.20 -5.03 -6.52
N TYR A 125 1.22 -5.79 -6.10
CA TYR A 125 1.42 -7.13 -5.59
C TYR A 125 0.93 -8.16 -6.61
N SER A 126 1.82 -9.08 -7.01
CA SER A 126 1.48 -10.23 -7.85
C SER A 126 1.14 -11.42 -6.97
N GLU A 127 -0.15 -11.75 -6.91
CA GLU A 127 -0.64 -12.88 -6.11
C GLU A 127 -0.07 -14.21 -6.61
N LYS A 128 0.05 -14.37 -7.93
CA LYS A 128 0.63 -15.55 -8.57
C LYS A 128 2.09 -15.79 -8.18
N ASP A 129 2.90 -14.72 -8.16
CA ASP A 129 4.33 -14.82 -7.89
C ASP A 129 4.65 -14.62 -6.40
N ASP A 130 3.68 -14.21 -5.59
CA ASP A 130 3.82 -13.76 -4.19
C ASP A 130 4.92 -12.68 -4.04
N LYS A 131 4.91 -11.69 -4.96
CA LYS A 131 5.97 -10.67 -5.09
C LYS A 131 5.42 -9.27 -5.25
N PHE A 132 6.11 -8.34 -4.61
CA PHE A 132 5.86 -6.92 -4.81
C PHE A 132 6.73 -6.36 -5.95
N ARG A 133 6.12 -5.50 -6.75
CA ARG A 133 6.75 -4.78 -7.86
C ARG A 133 6.54 -3.30 -7.70
N LEU A 134 7.60 -2.52 -7.91
CA LEU A 134 7.55 -1.07 -7.90
C LEU A 134 7.58 -0.53 -9.31
N TYR A 135 6.56 0.22 -9.67
CA TYR A 135 6.54 1.03 -10.90
C TYR A 135 7.22 2.36 -10.63
N THR A 136 8.17 2.73 -11.49
CA THR A 136 8.93 3.97 -11.38
C THR A 136 8.87 4.78 -12.66
N VAL A 137 9.01 6.11 -12.55
CA VAL A 137 9.10 7.05 -13.68
C VAL A 137 10.42 7.81 -13.60
N GLY A 138 10.87 8.32 -14.74
CA GLY A 138 12.14 9.04 -14.83
C GLY A 138 13.39 8.14 -14.84
N CYS A 139 13.22 6.83 -14.94
CA CYS A 139 14.32 5.86 -15.00
C CYS A 139 14.69 5.49 -16.43
N ARG A 140 16.01 5.43 -16.70
CA ARG A 140 16.52 4.99 -18.02
C ARG A 140 16.38 3.48 -18.23
N TYR A 141 16.31 2.70 -17.15
CA TYR A 141 16.34 1.24 -17.14
C TYR A 141 15.12 0.66 -16.44
N GLY A 142 14.05 0.49 -17.18
CA GLY A 142 12.88 -0.26 -16.69
C GLY A 142 11.93 0.55 -15.82
N LYS A 143 10.67 0.40 -16.16
CA LYS A 143 9.54 1.03 -15.45
C LYS A 143 9.11 0.22 -14.23
N VAL A 144 9.55 -1.05 -14.11
CA VAL A 144 9.11 -2.01 -13.09
C VAL A 144 10.30 -2.69 -12.45
N VAL A 145 10.34 -2.69 -11.13
CA VAL A 145 11.40 -3.30 -10.32
C VAL A 145 10.80 -4.25 -9.30
N ASN A 146 11.22 -5.51 -9.27
CA ASN A 146 10.86 -6.43 -8.18
C ASN A 146 11.56 -5.98 -6.89
N LEU A 147 10.81 -5.86 -5.81
CA LEU A 147 11.36 -5.38 -4.54
C LEU A 147 12.46 -6.29 -3.99
N ALA A 148 12.32 -7.60 -4.14
CA ALA A 148 13.34 -8.56 -3.71
C ALA A 148 14.70 -8.35 -4.41
N ASN A 149 14.72 -7.76 -5.60
CA ASN A 149 15.96 -7.47 -6.32
C ASN A 149 16.63 -6.16 -5.89
N ILE A 150 15.98 -5.35 -5.06
CA ILE A 150 16.53 -4.10 -4.56
C ILE A 150 17.50 -4.42 -3.41
N ARG A 151 18.79 -4.19 -3.64
CA ARG A 151 19.83 -4.37 -2.62
C ARG A 151 19.93 -3.19 -1.68
N ARG A 152 19.81 -1.98 -2.23
CA ARG A 152 19.83 -0.71 -1.46
C ARG A 152 18.79 0.24 -2.03
N CYS A 153 18.17 0.97 -1.13
CA CYS A 153 17.25 2.05 -1.44
C CYS A 153 17.52 3.20 -0.47
N SER A 154 17.56 4.43 -0.97
CA SER A 154 17.71 5.64 -0.15
C SER A 154 16.99 6.82 -0.80
N LEU A 155 16.64 7.84 0.00
CA LEU A 155 16.13 9.08 -0.55
C LEU A 155 17.20 9.70 -1.48
N TRP A 156 16.74 10.20 -2.62
CA TRP A 156 17.62 10.88 -3.55
C TRP A 156 17.90 12.31 -3.09
N THR A 157 19.16 12.67 -2.97
CA THR A 157 19.61 13.97 -2.44
C THR A 157 20.18 14.90 -3.52
N GLY A 158 20.08 14.52 -4.80
CA GLY A 158 20.60 15.32 -5.91
C GLY A 158 19.67 16.48 -6.31
N GLU A 159 20.15 17.31 -7.27
CA GLU A 159 19.35 18.38 -7.87
C GLU A 159 18.10 17.83 -8.59
N ARG A 160 17.09 18.72 -8.82
CA ARG A 160 15.78 18.36 -9.39
C ARG A 160 15.86 17.30 -10.49
N MET A 161 15.26 16.15 -10.22
CA MET A 161 15.13 15.09 -11.23
C MET A 161 14.28 15.60 -12.39
N LYS A 162 14.85 15.63 -13.60
CA LYS A 162 14.07 15.90 -14.81
C LYS A 162 13.21 14.69 -15.12
N LEU A 163 11.95 14.73 -14.69
CA LEU A 163 10.96 13.72 -15.04
C LEU A 163 10.67 13.85 -16.54
N ALA A 164 10.96 12.79 -17.31
CA ALA A 164 10.45 12.72 -18.67
C ALA A 164 8.92 12.75 -18.64
N LYS A 165 8.30 13.62 -19.44
CA LYS A 165 6.85 13.64 -19.64
C LYS A 165 6.44 12.36 -20.38
N GLU A 166 6.26 11.27 -19.67
CA GLU A 166 5.68 10.05 -20.23
C GLU A 166 4.29 9.84 -19.65
N SER A 167 3.34 9.83 -20.57
CA SER A 167 1.99 9.34 -20.32
C SER A 167 2.05 7.90 -19.86
N ILE A 168 1.74 7.63 -18.62
CA ILE A 168 1.51 6.29 -18.13
C ILE A 168 0.17 5.84 -18.70
N LYS A 169 0.19 5.02 -19.75
CA LYS A 169 -0.97 4.17 -20.04
C LYS A 169 -1.03 3.17 -18.88
N GLY A 170 -2.08 3.24 -18.09
CA GLY A 170 -2.40 2.20 -17.12
C GLY A 170 -2.54 0.86 -17.83
N PRO A 171 -2.42 -0.26 -17.11
CA PRO A 171 -2.85 -1.53 -17.65
C PRO A 171 -4.34 -1.44 -17.97
N ASP A 172 -4.72 -1.80 -19.21
CA ASP A 172 -6.09 -2.03 -19.64
C ASP A 172 -6.67 -3.25 -18.89
#